data_3623fa5bfcc9978e10bc8c97fa56b90d
#
_entry.id   3623fa5bfcc9978e10bc8c97fa56b90d
#
_cell.length_a   1.000
_cell.length_b   1.000
_cell.length_c   1.000
_cell.angle_alpha   90.00
_cell.angle_beta   90.00
_cell.angle_gamma   90.00
#
_symmetry.space_group_name_H-M   'P 1'
#
loop_
_entity.id
_entity.type
_entity.pdbx_description
1 polymer ?
#
loop_
_entity_poly.entity_id
_entity_poly.type
_entity_poly.pdbx_seq_one_letter_code
_entity_poly.pdbx_strand_id
1 'polypeptide(L)'
;GVTGPEALHHHVHQTRAKLTFAQTFPTGTHAMWLYYWLASQGIHPLQDVDSVVVPPSQMVAHLQAGRIDGFCVGEPWSASAVKQNLGFTMATSQAIWPDHPEKVLGCTRAFVEQYPNTARALVMAILEASRFIEQSPENRRSTAQLLGAPEYLDTPLACIEPRLLGEYDDGLGHRWQDPHALRFHNDGEVN
;
A
#
# COMPACT_ATOMS: atom_id res chain seq x y z
N GLY A 1 -0.27 -14.01 20.97
CA GLY A 1 0.31 -12.98 20.10
C GLY A 1 -0.68 -11.87 19.81
N VAL A 2 -0.18 -10.74 19.31
CA VAL A 2 -1.01 -9.60 18.93
C VAL A 2 -1.57 -9.86 17.53
N THR A 3 -2.83 -10.28 17.43
CA THR A 3 -3.45 -10.69 16.14
C THR A 3 -4.65 -9.85 15.73
N GLY A 4 -4.89 -8.72 16.37
CA GLY A 4 -6.00 -7.82 16.04
C GLY A 4 -5.85 -6.46 16.70
N PRO A 5 -6.69 -5.47 16.31
CA PRO A 5 -6.61 -4.10 16.81
C PRO A 5 -6.73 -3.99 18.34
N GLU A 6 -7.68 -4.70 18.94
CA GLU A 6 -7.87 -4.73 20.40
C GLU A 6 -6.65 -5.30 21.13
N ALA A 7 -6.08 -6.38 20.59
CA ALA A 7 -4.87 -6.98 21.16
C ALA A 7 -3.66 -6.04 21.03
N LEU A 8 -3.57 -5.28 19.94
CA LEU A 8 -2.54 -4.27 19.76
C LEU A 8 -2.68 -3.14 20.77
N HIS A 9 -3.88 -2.57 20.92
CA HIS A 9 -4.17 -1.54 21.91
C HIS A 9 -3.77 -1.99 23.32
N HIS A 10 -4.21 -3.18 23.71
CA HIS A 10 -3.90 -3.74 25.02
C HIS A 10 -2.38 -3.94 25.22
N HIS A 11 -1.70 -4.47 24.20
CA HIS A 11 -0.25 -4.67 24.24
C HIS A 11 0.51 -3.36 24.41
N VAL A 12 0.21 -2.34 23.61
CA VAL A 12 0.86 -1.02 23.67
C VAL A 12 0.73 -0.37 25.04
N HIS A 13 -0.45 -0.46 25.65
CA HIS A 13 -0.69 0.16 26.97
C HIS A 13 -0.18 -0.66 28.16
N GLN A 14 0.14 -1.94 27.98
CA GLN A 14 0.67 -2.79 29.05
C GLN A 14 2.19 -2.95 29.01
N THR A 15 2.82 -2.76 27.87
CA THR A 15 4.28 -2.89 27.75
C THR A 15 4.97 -1.55 27.94
N ARG A 16 6.15 -1.57 28.59
CA ARG A 16 6.99 -0.37 28.71
C ARG A 16 7.80 -0.08 27.44
N ALA A 17 8.01 -1.10 26.60
CA ALA A 17 8.73 -0.96 25.34
C ALA A 17 7.75 -0.49 24.25
N LYS A 18 8.09 0.60 23.58
CA LYS A 18 7.32 1.10 22.46
C LYS A 18 7.51 0.20 21.25
N LEU A 19 6.41 -0.10 20.54
CA LEU A 19 6.47 -0.70 19.23
C LEU A 19 6.95 0.30 18.20
N THR A 20 7.74 -0.16 17.24
CA THR A 20 8.28 0.65 16.15
C THR A 20 7.53 0.35 14.85
N PHE A 21 6.85 1.34 14.30
CA PHE A 21 6.17 1.23 13.02
C PHE A 21 6.91 1.99 11.92
N ALA A 22 7.01 1.39 10.74
CA ALA A 22 7.63 2.02 9.59
C ALA A 22 6.60 2.57 8.61
N GLN A 23 6.94 3.68 7.96
CA GLN A 23 6.22 4.30 6.87
C GLN A 23 7.23 4.79 5.82
N THR A 24 6.75 5.14 4.62
CA THR A 24 7.64 5.44 3.49
C THR A 24 8.16 6.87 3.48
N PHE A 25 7.36 7.82 3.99
CA PHE A 25 7.70 9.23 4.00
C PHE A 25 6.87 9.98 5.05
N PRO A 26 7.48 10.88 5.89
CA PRO A 26 6.82 11.46 7.07
C PRO A 26 5.52 12.23 6.78
N THR A 27 5.42 12.85 5.61
CA THR A 27 4.24 13.62 5.17
C THR A 27 3.48 12.93 4.05
N GLY A 28 3.80 11.66 3.78
CA GLY A 28 3.14 10.85 2.75
C GLY A 28 1.85 10.20 3.24
N THR A 29 1.06 9.72 2.31
CA THR A 29 -0.22 9.07 2.57
C THR A 29 -0.10 7.87 3.50
N HIS A 30 0.98 7.07 3.38
CA HIS A 30 1.21 5.92 4.26
C HIS A 30 1.39 6.31 5.73
N ALA A 31 2.07 7.43 6.02
CA ALA A 31 2.17 7.95 7.39
C ALA A 31 0.80 8.40 7.91
N MET A 32 0.02 9.10 7.07
CA MET A 32 -1.32 9.55 7.43
C MET A 32 -2.26 8.37 7.71
N TRP A 33 -2.26 7.33 6.87
CA TRP A 33 -3.03 6.11 7.09
C TRP A 33 -2.64 5.40 8.38
N LEU A 34 -1.35 5.22 8.62
CA LEU A 34 -0.84 4.59 9.82
C LEU A 34 -1.28 5.36 11.09
N TYR A 35 -1.10 6.67 11.10
CA TYR A 35 -1.43 7.50 12.26
C TYR A 35 -2.93 7.58 12.49
N TYR A 36 -3.71 7.73 11.43
CA TYR A 36 -5.17 7.73 11.52
C TYR A 36 -5.69 6.40 12.08
N TRP A 37 -5.20 5.28 11.54
CA TRP A 37 -5.58 3.95 12.00
C TRP A 37 -5.18 3.70 13.45
N LEU A 38 -3.93 3.98 13.85
CA LEU A 38 -3.49 3.86 15.24
C LEU A 38 -4.36 4.69 16.19
N ALA A 39 -4.64 5.96 15.83
CA ALA A 39 -5.51 6.83 16.61
C ALA A 39 -6.92 6.29 16.74
N SER A 40 -7.48 5.70 15.67
CA SER A 40 -8.81 5.07 15.71
C SER A 40 -8.88 3.84 16.63
N GLN A 41 -7.72 3.21 16.91
CA GLN A 41 -7.59 2.12 17.87
C GLN A 41 -7.25 2.61 19.29
N GLY A 42 -7.28 3.94 19.54
CA GLY A 42 -6.94 4.52 20.84
C GLY A 42 -5.44 4.54 21.16
N ILE A 43 -4.58 4.41 20.16
CA ILE A 43 -3.12 4.47 20.29
C ILE A 43 -2.63 5.82 19.77
N HIS A 44 -1.97 6.61 20.60
CA HIS A 44 -1.46 7.90 20.18
C HIS A 44 -0.19 7.73 19.31
N PRO A 45 -0.24 8.05 17.99
CA PRO A 45 0.82 7.67 17.04
C PRO A 45 2.17 8.35 17.27
N LEU A 46 2.22 9.43 18.04
CA LEU A 46 3.45 10.18 18.33
C LEU A 46 3.92 10.01 19.78
N GLN A 47 3.16 9.33 20.63
CA GLN A 47 3.49 9.17 22.06
C GLN A 47 3.63 7.71 22.45
N ASP A 48 2.71 6.85 21.99
CA ASP A 48 2.63 5.47 22.43
C ASP A 48 3.47 4.51 21.58
N VAL A 49 3.89 4.93 20.39
CA VAL A 49 4.71 4.15 19.46
C VAL A 49 5.82 4.99 18.88
N ASP A 50 6.86 4.34 18.34
CA ASP A 50 7.90 5.00 17.56
C ASP A 50 7.59 4.85 16.06
N SER A 51 7.87 5.91 15.29
CA SER A 51 7.67 5.90 13.83
C SER A 51 9.00 6.15 13.12
N VAL A 52 9.32 5.30 12.14
CA VAL A 52 10.55 5.36 11.36
C VAL A 52 10.26 5.38 9.86
N VAL A 53 11.17 5.97 9.09
CA VAL A 53 11.10 5.97 7.63
C VAL A 53 11.95 4.84 7.09
N VAL A 54 11.32 3.98 6.27
CA VAL A 54 11.99 2.86 5.59
C VAL A 54 11.56 2.85 4.12
N PRO A 55 12.49 2.71 3.16
CA PRO A 55 12.13 2.52 1.76
C PRO A 55 11.24 1.27 1.56
N PRO A 56 10.25 1.32 0.67
CA PRO A 56 9.32 0.19 0.45
C PRO A 56 10.00 -1.16 0.26
N SER A 57 11.02 -1.24 -0.58
CA SER A 57 11.75 -2.47 -0.87
C SER A 57 12.53 -3.06 0.32
N GLN A 58 12.73 -2.28 1.38
CA GLN A 58 13.44 -2.70 2.59
C GLN A 58 12.51 -3.07 3.75
N MET A 59 11.20 -2.82 3.64
CA MET A 59 10.24 -3.02 4.73
C MET A 59 10.26 -4.45 5.26
N VAL A 60 10.19 -5.43 4.37
CA VAL A 60 10.15 -6.86 4.73
C VAL A 60 11.45 -7.29 5.41
N ALA A 61 12.60 -6.84 4.92
CA ALA A 61 13.90 -7.14 5.54
C ALA A 61 14.04 -6.52 6.94
N HIS A 62 13.52 -5.30 7.15
CA HIS A 62 13.51 -4.67 8.46
C HIS A 62 12.59 -5.40 9.45
N LEU A 63 11.40 -5.86 8.98
CA LEU A 63 10.49 -6.67 9.79
C LEU A 63 11.14 -8.00 10.18
N GLN A 64 11.75 -8.70 9.21
CA GLN A 64 12.46 -9.96 9.45
C GLN A 64 13.62 -9.81 10.45
N ALA A 65 14.32 -8.69 10.39
CA ALA A 65 15.44 -8.40 11.30
C ALA A 65 14.98 -7.92 12.69
N GLY A 66 13.67 -7.81 12.95
CA GLY A 66 13.12 -7.32 14.23
C GLY A 66 13.46 -5.83 14.50
N ARG A 67 13.72 -5.05 13.45
CA ARG A 67 14.01 -3.61 13.58
C ARG A 67 12.74 -2.77 13.59
N ILE A 68 11.64 -3.32 13.11
CA ILE A 68 10.30 -2.75 13.14
C ILE A 68 9.31 -3.85 13.52
N ASP A 69 8.22 -3.47 14.16
CA ASP A 69 7.15 -4.36 14.59
C ASP A 69 5.97 -4.39 13.60
N GLY A 70 5.86 -3.36 12.77
CA GLY A 70 4.87 -3.26 11.72
C GLY A 70 5.18 -2.12 10.75
N PHE A 71 4.41 -2.04 9.67
CA PHE A 71 4.57 -1.00 8.67
C PHE A 71 3.28 -0.69 7.91
N CYS A 72 3.24 0.50 7.35
CA CYS A 72 2.25 0.89 6.34
C CYS A 72 2.96 1.23 5.03
N VAL A 73 2.65 0.50 3.97
CA VAL A 73 3.32 0.61 2.67
C VAL A 73 2.37 0.20 1.54
N GLY A 74 2.64 0.66 0.32
CA GLY A 74 1.92 0.17 -0.86
C GLY A 74 2.24 -1.29 -1.17
N GLU A 75 1.29 -1.98 -1.80
CA GLU A 75 1.54 -3.33 -2.32
C GLU A 75 2.66 -3.30 -3.41
N PRO A 76 3.41 -4.37 -3.57
CA PRO A 76 3.20 -5.75 -3.07
C PRO A 76 3.94 -6.11 -1.77
N TRP A 77 4.44 -5.15 -1.03
CA TRP A 77 5.31 -5.41 0.11
C TRP A 77 4.59 -6.06 1.30
N SER A 78 3.31 -5.70 1.54
CA SER A 78 2.50 -6.37 2.55
C SER A 78 2.23 -7.82 2.15
N ALA A 79 1.88 -8.08 0.89
CA ALA A 79 1.72 -9.42 0.36
C ALA A 79 3.01 -10.25 0.49
N SER A 80 4.17 -9.63 0.27
CA SER A 80 5.48 -10.28 0.43
C SER A 80 5.76 -10.70 1.88
N ALA A 81 5.45 -9.86 2.86
CA ALA A 81 5.60 -10.21 4.28
C ALA A 81 4.68 -11.37 4.67
N VAL A 82 3.43 -11.36 4.21
CA VAL A 82 2.46 -12.46 4.45
C VAL A 82 2.94 -13.77 3.81
N LYS A 83 3.35 -13.74 2.55
CA LYS A 83 3.85 -14.92 1.83
C LYS A 83 5.09 -15.56 2.46
N GLN A 84 5.93 -14.75 3.09
CA GLN A 84 7.13 -15.21 3.81
C GLN A 84 6.83 -15.62 5.26
N ASN A 85 5.58 -15.56 5.70
CA ASN A 85 5.15 -15.82 7.09
C ASN A 85 5.89 -14.94 8.12
N LEU A 86 6.24 -13.71 7.75
CA LEU A 86 6.93 -12.75 8.61
C LEU A 86 5.96 -11.82 9.33
N GLY A 87 4.74 -11.71 8.83
CA GLY A 87 3.72 -10.85 9.38
C GLY A 87 2.33 -11.16 8.82
N PHE A 88 1.38 -10.35 9.21
CA PHE A 88 -0.01 -10.46 8.78
C PHE A 88 -0.58 -9.08 8.49
N THR A 89 -1.64 -9.02 7.67
CA THR A 89 -2.32 -7.77 7.34
C THR A 89 -3.33 -7.42 8.42
N MET A 90 -3.13 -6.32 9.11
CA MET A 90 -4.03 -5.82 10.15
C MET A 90 -5.24 -5.09 9.57
N ALA A 91 -5.00 -4.24 8.56
CA ALA A 91 -6.04 -3.49 7.85
C ALA A 91 -5.55 -3.08 6.46
N THR A 92 -6.47 -2.90 5.52
CA THR A 92 -6.21 -2.24 4.24
C THR A 92 -6.66 -0.78 4.31
N SER A 93 -6.11 0.08 3.45
CA SER A 93 -6.55 1.48 3.37
C SER A 93 -8.02 1.59 2.94
N GLN A 94 -8.52 0.66 2.12
CA GLN A 94 -9.93 0.58 1.77
C GLN A 94 -10.84 0.30 2.98
N ALA A 95 -10.39 -0.52 3.93
CA ALA A 95 -11.13 -0.76 5.17
C ALA A 95 -11.10 0.43 6.13
N ILE A 96 -10.04 1.27 6.05
CA ILE A 96 -9.90 2.47 6.88
C ILE A 96 -10.74 3.62 6.32
N TRP A 97 -10.65 3.86 5.02
CA TRP A 97 -11.37 4.93 4.32
C TRP A 97 -11.70 4.47 2.90
N PRO A 98 -12.91 4.02 2.65
CA PRO A 98 -13.32 3.53 1.34
C PRO A 98 -13.15 4.60 0.24
N ASP A 99 -12.76 4.14 -0.95
CA ASP A 99 -12.69 4.94 -2.18
C ASP A 99 -11.79 6.19 -2.08
N HIS A 100 -10.77 6.15 -1.22
CA HIS A 100 -9.83 7.26 -1.09
C HIS A 100 -8.97 7.44 -2.36
N PRO A 101 -8.60 8.68 -2.73
CA PRO A 101 -7.63 8.92 -3.79
C PRO A 101 -6.25 8.41 -3.39
N GLU A 102 -5.47 7.94 -4.36
CA GLU A 102 -4.14 7.40 -4.09
C GLU A 102 -3.06 8.19 -4.85
N LYS A 103 -2.66 7.78 -6.05
CA LYS A 103 -1.60 8.45 -6.81
C LYS A 103 -2.15 9.54 -7.72
N VAL A 104 -1.35 10.59 -7.90
CA VAL A 104 -1.65 11.69 -8.84
C VAL A 104 -0.44 11.95 -9.75
N LEU A 105 -0.70 12.37 -10.98
CA LEU A 105 0.33 12.92 -11.85
C LEU A 105 0.56 14.40 -11.50
N GLY A 106 1.73 14.71 -10.93
CA GLY A 106 2.13 16.08 -10.63
C GLY A 106 3.11 16.61 -11.67
N CYS A 107 2.84 17.79 -12.20
CA CYS A 107 3.75 18.53 -13.08
C CYS A 107 3.95 19.97 -12.59
N THR A 108 5.15 20.52 -12.80
CA THR A 108 5.34 21.97 -12.59
C THR A 108 4.64 22.76 -13.66
N ARG A 109 4.16 23.96 -13.32
CA ARG A 109 3.58 24.89 -14.29
C ARG A 109 4.56 25.16 -15.44
N ALA A 110 5.83 25.43 -15.12
CA ALA A 110 6.87 25.70 -16.11
C ALA A 110 7.04 24.55 -17.11
N PHE A 111 7.00 23.29 -16.66
CA PHE A 111 7.06 22.15 -17.56
C PHE A 111 5.86 22.09 -18.51
N VAL A 112 4.66 22.31 -18.01
CA VAL A 112 3.44 22.27 -18.84
C VAL A 112 3.43 23.41 -19.86
N GLU A 113 3.85 24.61 -19.47
CA GLU A 113 3.93 25.78 -20.36
C GLU A 113 5.03 25.62 -21.43
N GLN A 114 6.18 25.06 -21.08
CA GLN A 114 7.29 24.85 -21.99
C GLN A 114 7.09 23.65 -22.93
N TYR A 115 6.44 22.58 -22.45
CA TYR A 115 6.27 21.34 -23.18
C TYR A 115 4.79 20.85 -23.21
N PRO A 116 3.85 21.64 -23.72
CA PRO A 116 2.42 21.34 -23.64
C PRO A 116 2.03 20.03 -24.36
N ASN A 117 2.67 19.71 -25.48
CA ASN A 117 2.42 18.48 -26.22
C ASN A 117 2.92 17.25 -25.46
N THR A 118 4.08 17.34 -24.82
CA THR A 118 4.64 16.29 -23.97
C THR A 118 3.75 16.05 -22.74
N ALA A 119 3.32 17.13 -22.08
CA ALA A 119 2.41 17.01 -20.93
C ALA A 119 1.11 16.33 -21.33
N ARG A 120 0.51 16.68 -22.47
CA ARG A 120 -0.68 16.02 -23.02
C ARG A 120 -0.41 14.54 -23.30
N ALA A 121 0.69 14.21 -23.96
CA ALA A 121 1.04 12.83 -24.29
C ALA A 121 1.20 11.96 -23.04
N LEU A 122 1.82 12.49 -21.98
CA LEU A 122 1.94 11.80 -20.69
C LEU A 122 0.57 11.53 -20.06
N VAL A 123 -0.33 12.50 -20.03
CA VAL A 123 -1.70 12.29 -19.52
C VAL A 123 -2.43 11.23 -20.34
N MET A 124 -2.36 11.31 -21.67
CA MET A 124 -2.98 10.32 -22.55
C MET A 124 -2.44 8.92 -22.31
N ALA A 125 -1.12 8.75 -22.22
CA ALA A 125 -0.49 7.45 -21.97
C ALA A 125 -0.93 6.84 -20.62
N ILE A 126 -1.01 7.66 -19.56
CA ILE A 126 -1.48 7.19 -18.25
C ILE A 126 -2.96 6.78 -18.32
N LEU A 127 -3.81 7.57 -18.96
CA LEU A 127 -5.24 7.23 -19.12
C LEU A 127 -5.44 5.97 -19.94
N GLU A 128 -4.69 5.78 -21.02
CA GLU A 128 -4.74 4.58 -21.85
C GLU A 128 -4.26 3.33 -21.07
N ALA A 129 -3.15 3.44 -20.33
CA ALA A 129 -2.65 2.37 -19.48
C ALA A 129 -3.65 2.02 -18.37
N SER A 130 -4.22 3.02 -17.71
CA SER A 130 -5.23 2.84 -16.66
C SER A 130 -6.48 2.13 -17.20
N ARG A 131 -6.97 2.57 -18.37
CA ARG A 131 -8.09 1.92 -19.05
C ARG A 131 -7.77 0.48 -19.45
N PHE A 132 -6.59 0.23 -20.00
CA PHE A 132 -6.13 -1.12 -20.35
C PHE A 132 -6.18 -2.06 -19.14
N ILE A 133 -5.63 -1.63 -18.00
CA ILE A 133 -5.61 -2.42 -16.77
C ILE A 133 -7.03 -2.74 -16.27
N GLU A 134 -7.94 -1.75 -16.33
CA GLU A 134 -9.30 -1.88 -15.81
C GLU A 134 -10.20 -2.75 -16.69
N GLN A 135 -9.91 -2.88 -17.99
CA GLN A 135 -10.79 -3.54 -18.97
C GLN A 135 -11.04 -5.02 -18.68
N SER A 136 -10.07 -5.75 -18.14
CA SER A 136 -10.25 -7.18 -17.90
C SER A 136 -9.29 -7.76 -16.86
N PRO A 137 -9.64 -8.88 -16.21
CA PRO A 137 -8.73 -9.63 -15.37
C PRO A 137 -7.45 -10.09 -16.09
N GLU A 138 -7.53 -10.39 -17.38
CA GLU A 138 -6.40 -10.79 -18.23
C GLU A 138 -5.39 -9.64 -18.37
N ASN A 139 -5.88 -8.42 -18.58
CA ASN A 139 -5.04 -7.23 -18.64
C ASN A 139 -4.37 -6.94 -17.28
N ARG A 140 -5.08 -7.16 -16.16
CA ARG A 140 -4.50 -7.08 -14.82
C ARG A 140 -3.40 -8.13 -14.61
N ARG A 141 -3.58 -9.36 -15.09
CA ARG A 141 -2.55 -10.41 -15.05
C ARG A 141 -1.34 -10.07 -15.90
N SER A 142 -1.55 -9.58 -17.12
CA SER A 142 -0.46 -9.12 -17.99
C SER A 142 0.31 -7.97 -17.35
N THR A 143 -0.39 -7.04 -16.70
CA THR A 143 0.23 -5.95 -15.93
C THR A 143 1.03 -6.49 -14.75
N ALA A 144 0.51 -7.49 -14.02
CA ALA A 144 1.24 -8.13 -12.93
C ALA A 144 2.55 -8.77 -13.39
N GLN A 145 2.53 -9.45 -14.53
CA GLN A 145 3.73 -10.05 -15.14
C GLN A 145 4.77 -8.99 -15.49
N LEU A 146 4.33 -7.89 -16.12
CA LEU A 146 5.21 -6.75 -16.44
C LEU A 146 5.83 -6.15 -15.16
N LEU A 147 5.02 -5.86 -14.15
CA LEU A 147 5.47 -5.26 -12.91
C LEU A 147 6.41 -6.17 -12.10
N GLY A 148 6.27 -7.49 -12.22
CA GLY A 148 7.14 -8.47 -11.54
C GLY A 148 8.54 -8.56 -12.12
N ALA A 149 8.77 -8.03 -13.31
CA ALA A 149 10.06 -8.09 -13.98
C ALA A 149 11.16 -7.31 -13.21
N PRO A 150 12.44 -7.71 -13.34
CA PRO A 150 13.58 -7.10 -12.64
C PRO A 150 13.74 -5.59 -12.91
N GLU A 151 13.29 -5.13 -14.07
CA GLU A 151 13.34 -3.71 -14.48
C GLU A 151 12.34 -2.84 -13.72
N TYR A 152 11.38 -3.45 -13.00
CA TYR A 152 10.33 -2.75 -12.26
C TYR A 152 10.38 -3.07 -10.76
N LEU A 153 9.53 -3.99 -10.28
CA LEU A 153 9.44 -4.28 -8.85
C LEU A 153 10.37 -5.41 -8.38
N ASP A 154 10.88 -6.22 -9.29
CA ASP A 154 11.70 -7.40 -8.97
C ASP A 154 11.08 -8.23 -7.83
N THR A 155 9.81 -8.53 -7.98
CA THR A 155 9.00 -9.16 -6.91
C THR A 155 8.24 -10.36 -7.49
N PRO A 156 8.17 -11.50 -6.76
CA PRO A 156 7.45 -12.67 -7.23
C PRO A 156 6.00 -12.37 -7.64
N LEU A 157 5.58 -12.88 -8.79
CA LEU A 157 4.23 -12.69 -9.34
C LEU A 157 3.13 -13.04 -8.33
N ALA A 158 3.36 -14.05 -7.49
CA ALA A 158 2.43 -14.45 -6.43
C ALA A 158 2.16 -13.37 -5.37
N CYS A 159 3.00 -12.33 -5.29
CA CYS A 159 2.77 -11.17 -4.41
C CYS A 159 2.02 -10.04 -5.13
N ILE A 160 2.08 -9.98 -6.46
CA ILE A 160 1.54 -8.87 -7.27
C ILE A 160 0.15 -9.21 -7.84
N GLU A 161 0.04 -10.35 -8.53
CA GLU A 161 -1.16 -10.73 -9.28
C GLU A 161 -2.43 -10.78 -8.40
N PRO A 162 -2.43 -11.44 -7.22
CA PRO A 162 -3.62 -11.48 -6.39
C PRO A 162 -4.10 -10.07 -6.00
N ARG A 163 -3.18 -9.15 -5.69
CA ARG A 163 -3.52 -7.78 -5.31
C ARG A 163 -4.14 -6.98 -6.46
N LEU A 164 -3.63 -7.14 -7.68
CA LEU A 164 -4.26 -6.54 -8.87
C LEU A 164 -5.64 -7.13 -9.17
N LEU A 165 -5.88 -8.38 -8.80
CA LEU A 165 -7.18 -9.04 -8.95
C LEU A 165 -8.14 -8.80 -7.76
N GLY A 166 -7.71 -8.05 -6.75
CA GLY A 166 -8.52 -7.81 -5.55
C GLY A 166 -8.58 -8.99 -4.59
N GLU A 167 -7.64 -9.93 -4.70
CA GLU A 167 -7.57 -11.11 -3.84
C GLU A 167 -6.66 -10.87 -2.65
N TYR A 168 -7.19 -11.01 -1.45
CA TYR A 168 -6.49 -10.76 -0.21
C TYR A 168 -6.41 -11.99 0.69
N ASP A 169 -5.28 -12.08 1.41
CA ASP A 169 -4.99 -13.05 2.45
C ASP A 169 -4.30 -12.28 3.59
N ASP A 170 -4.85 -12.34 4.79
CA ASP A 170 -4.29 -11.64 5.94
C ASP A 170 -3.08 -12.36 6.57
N GLY A 171 -2.82 -13.61 6.19
CA GLY A 171 -1.77 -14.44 6.80
C GLY A 171 -2.18 -15.12 8.11
N LEU A 172 -3.43 -14.94 8.56
CA LEU A 172 -4.02 -15.58 9.74
C LEU A 172 -5.11 -16.59 9.38
N GLY A 173 -5.30 -16.83 8.07
CA GLY A 173 -6.27 -17.79 7.54
C GLY A 173 -7.56 -17.13 7.01
N HIS A 174 -7.71 -15.83 7.11
CA HIS A 174 -8.83 -15.12 6.51
C HIS A 174 -8.46 -14.66 5.09
N ARG A 175 -9.33 -14.98 4.13
CA ARG A 175 -9.22 -14.60 2.73
C ARG A 175 -10.48 -13.92 2.27
N TRP A 176 -10.34 -12.86 1.45
CA TRP A 176 -11.48 -12.14 0.92
C TRP A 176 -11.18 -11.59 -0.48
N GLN A 177 -12.24 -11.23 -1.18
CA GLN A 177 -12.22 -10.49 -2.43
C GLN A 177 -12.61 -9.05 -2.16
N ASP A 178 -11.84 -8.12 -2.69
CA ASP A 178 -12.18 -6.69 -2.70
C ASP A 178 -12.06 -6.16 -4.14
N PRO A 179 -13.14 -6.14 -4.90
CA PRO A 179 -13.13 -5.68 -6.28
C PRO A 179 -12.87 -4.17 -6.41
N HIS A 180 -12.96 -3.44 -5.29
CA HIS A 180 -12.75 -1.99 -5.25
C HIS A 180 -11.39 -1.60 -4.67
N ALA A 181 -10.55 -2.56 -4.28
CA ALA A 181 -9.26 -2.30 -3.66
C ALA A 181 -8.31 -1.47 -4.53
N LEU A 182 -8.36 -1.66 -5.86
CA LEU A 182 -7.58 -0.91 -6.84
C LEU A 182 -8.45 -0.56 -8.06
N ARG A 183 -8.72 0.73 -8.23
CA ARG A 183 -9.36 1.30 -9.41
C ARG A 183 -8.37 2.11 -10.20
N PHE A 184 -8.21 1.75 -11.48
CA PHE A 184 -7.31 2.45 -12.39
C PHE A 184 -8.06 3.39 -13.33
N HIS A 185 -9.33 3.08 -13.67
CA HIS A 185 -10.15 3.88 -14.56
C HIS A 185 -11.62 3.80 -14.17
N ASN A 186 -12.33 4.90 -14.29
CA ASN A 186 -13.73 5.02 -13.91
C ASN A 186 -14.55 5.67 -15.07
N ASP A 187 -14.63 5.03 -16.21
CA ASP A 187 -15.44 5.32 -17.41
C ASP A 187 -15.98 6.78 -17.57
N GLY A 188 -15.17 7.78 -17.21
CA GLY A 188 -15.48 9.19 -17.38
C GLY A 188 -16.14 9.87 -16.18
N GLU A 189 -16.35 9.18 -15.08
CA GLU A 189 -16.66 9.85 -13.81
C GLU A 189 -15.39 10.47 -13.24
N VAL A 190 -15.44 11.77 -13.01
CA VAL A 190 -14.40 12.50 -12.29
C VAL A 190 -14.66 12.24 -10.80
N ASN A 191 -13.72 11.56 -10.16
CA ASN A 191 -13.74 11.44 -8.70
C ASN A 191 -13.38 12.77 -8.06
#